data_505a7f5223c8c175735a483be7d5028f
#
_entry.id   505a7f5223c8c175735a483be7d5028f
#
_cell.length_a   1.000
_cell.length_b   1.000
_cell.length_c   1.000
_cell.angle_alpha   90.00
_cell.angle_beta   90.00
_cell.angle_gamma   90.00
#
_symmetry.space_group_name_H-M   'P 1'
#
loop_
_entity.id
_entity.type
_entity.pdbx_description
1 polymer ?
#
loop_
_entity_poly.entity_id
_entity_poly.type
_entity_poly.pdbx_seq_one_letter_code
_entity_poly.pdbx_strand_id
1 'polypeptide(L)'
;IRNILTLRYDPTQKTTLPVLKPNDFISTKNYDLNFIENNLKNSIETTLESTKNLTISLSGGIDSTLVLGLIRKTLPDLNINAISIKFSDSTDETLTAKKIANFFEVEHEVIDVENYLLDLPAAISIIGMPFWDIHWYYIAKNAKNKSNFLASGDGGDELFGGYTFRYSKFLSLIKPNSSPLDKIQAYLSCHERDWVPDQEKIFNQKTNFSWKSINSIFKPFFDNSLSPLNQVFLADYNGKLLYNFSIIGNKINQFFNL
;
A
#
# COMPACT_ATOMS: atom_id res chain seq x y z
N ILE A 1 -15.78 -13.08 1.77
CA ILE A 1 -16.58 -11.95 1.23
C ILE A 1 -16.76 -10.85 2.28
N ARG A 2 -17.28 -11.13 3.50
CA ARG A 2 -17.53 -10.12 4.55
C ARG A 2 -16.28 -9.28 4.86
N ASN A 3 -15.15 -9.92 5.13
CA ASN A 3 -13.91 -9.23 5.41
C ASN A 3 -13.45 -8.37 4.21
N ILE A 4 -13.53 -8.90 2.99
CA ILE A 4 -13.14 -8.19 1.79
C ILE A 4 -13.99 -6.93 1.59
N LEU A 5 -15.30 -7.02 1.75
CA LEU A 5 -16.21 -5.88 1.60
C LEU A 5 -16.09 -4.86 2.74
N THR A 6 -15.58 -5.25 3.91
CA THR A 6 -15.42 -4.37 5.06
C THR A 6 -14.00 -3.80 5.16
N LEU A 7 -12.97 -4.64 4.96
CA LEU A 7 -11.56 -4.32 5.21
C LEU A 7 -10.76 -4.15 3.91
N ARG A 8 -11.33 -4.52 2.76
CA ARG A 8 -10.66 -4.61 1.44
C ARG A 8 -9.58 -5.69 1.36
N TYR A 9 -9.48 -6.55 2.36
CA TYR A 9 -8.61 -7.72 2.36
C TYR A 9 -9.26 -8.88 3.13
N ASP A 10 -8.69 -10.08 2.99
CA ASP A 10 -9.12 -11.25 3.75
C ASP A 10 -8.02 -11.68 4.73
N PRO A 11 -8.18 -11.39 6.04
CA PRO A 11 -7.17 -11.68 7.06
C PRO A 11 -7.00 -13.18 7.34
N THR A 12 -7.80 -14.05 6.71
CA THR A 12 -7.68 -15.51 6.84
C THR A 12 -6.70 -16.11 5.84
N GLN A 13 -6.27 -15.34 4.83
CA GLN A 13 -5.31 -15.80 3.84
C GLN A 13 -3.88 -15.77 4.42
N LYS A 14 -3.07 -16.73 3.98
CA LYS A 14 -1.65 -16.78 4.34
C LYS A 14 -0.88 -15.71 3.56
N THR A 15 -0.08 -14.93 4.26
CA THR A 15 0.77 -13.90 3.70
C THR A 15 2.18 -14.43 3.41
N THR A 16 2.88 -13.83 2.45
CA THR A 16 4.28 -14.14 2.13
C THR A 16 5.25 -13.26 2.92
N LEU A 17 4.82 -12.05 3.28
CA LEU A 17 5.59 -11.16 4.15
C LEU A 17 5.36 -11.52 5.63
N PRO A 18 6.32 -11.21 6.50
CA PRO A 18 6.21 -11.50 7.93
C PRO A 18 5.12 -10.65 8.59
N VAL A 19 4.38 -11.26 9.50
CA VAL A 19 3.46 -10.56 10.40
C VAL A 19 4.27 -9.91 11.52
N LEU A 20 4.17 -8.60 11.67
CA LEU A 20 4.82 -7.87 12.76
C LEU A 20 4.05 -8.04 14.07
N LYS A 21 4.78 -8.05 15.18
CA LYS A 21 4.25 -8.15 16.55
C LYS A 21 4.64 -6.90 17.35
N PRO A 22 3.99 -6.61 18.48
CA PRO A 22 4.37 -5.50 19.34
C PRO A 22 5.86 -5.48 19.72
N ASN A 23 6.47 -6.64 19.93
CA ASN A 23 7.88 -6.76 20.30
C ASN A 23 8.85 -6.43 19.15
N ASP A 24 8.38 -6.35 17.91
CA ASP A 24 9.20 -5.95 16.77
C ASP A 24 9.37 -4.42 16.70
N PHE A 25 8.58 -3.67 17.50
CA PHE A 25 8.70 -2.23 17.63
C PHE A 25 9.72 -1.87 18.71
N ILE A 26 10.94 -1.64 18.26
CA ILE A 26 12.03 -1.24 19.17
C ILE A 26 12.09 0.30 19.18
N SER A 27 11.92 0.89 20.38
CA SER A 27 12.10 2.33 20.53
C SER A 27 13.57 2.69 20.43
N THR A 28 13.93 3.46 19.40
CA THR A 28 15.25 4.06 19.30
C THR A 28 15.21 5.49 19.79
N LYS A 29 16.19 5.90 20.61
CA LYS A 29 16.27 7.28 21.10
C LYS A 29 16.84 8.27 20.08
N ASN A 30 17.53 7.76 19.06
CA ASN A 30 18.20 8.57 18.05
C ASN A 30 17.67 8.20 16.66
N TYR A 31 17.29 9.23 15.91
CA TYR A 31 17.04 9.09 14.48
C TYR A 31 18.37 9.03 13.75
N ASP A 32 18.56 8.00 12.97
CA ASP A 32 19.68 7.96 12.02
C ASP A 32 19.10 7.81 10.60
N LEU A 33 18.96 8.95 9.93
CA LEU A 33 18.49 9.00 8.54
C LEU A 33 19.48 8.25 7.63
N ASN A 34 20.77 8.27 7.92
CA ASN A 34 21.77 7.53 7.15
C ASN A 34 21.56 6.03 7.31
N PHE A 35 21.19 5.56 8.50
CA PHE A 35 20.85 4.15 8.72
C PHE A 35 19.65 3.73 7.84
N ILE A 36 18.59 4.54 7.79
CA ILE A 36 17.43 4.27 6.95
C ILE A 36 17.81 4.29 5.47
N GLU A 37 18.50 5.34 5.01
CA GLU A 37 18.94 5.47 3.63
C GLU A 37 19.83 4.29 3.20
N ASN A 38 20.81 3.90 4.03
CA ASN A 38 21.71 2.79 3.74
C ASN A 38 20.96 1.45 3.66
N ASN A 39 19.99 1.19 4.56
CA ASN A 39 19.18 -0.03 4.47
C ASN A 39 18.34 -0.07 3.19
N LEU A 40 17.74 1.06 2.78
CA LEU A 40 17.00 1.14 1.53
C LEU A 40 17.91 0.92 0.32
N LYS A 41 19.11 1.52 0.30
CA LYS A 41 20.10 1.31 -0.77
C LYS A 41 20.54 -0.15 -0.85
N ASN A 42 20.90 -0.75 0.26
CA ASN A 42 21.32 -2.16 0.30
C ASN A 42 20.19 -3.09 -0.21
N SER A 43 18.93 -2.78 0.14
CA SER A 43 17.77 -3.52 -0.37
C SER A 43 17.62 -3.36 -1.88
N ILE A 44 17.79 -2.15 -2.41
CA ILE A 44 17.75 -1.86 -3.86
C ILE A 44 18.86 -2.64 -4.57
N GLU A 45 20.10 -2.54 -4.10
CA GLU A 45 21.26 -3.24 -4.67
C GLU A 45 21.02 -4.75 -4.73
N THR A 46 20.65 -5.35 -3.59
CA THR A 46 20.41 -6.80 -3.50
C THR A 46 19.27 -7.25 -4.41
N THR A 47 18.18 -6.46 -4.47
CA THR A 47 17.00 -6.84 -5.26
C THR A 47 17.23 -6.69 -6.75
N LEU A 48 18.02 -5.71 -7.18
CA LEU A 48 18.21 -5.35 -8.59
C LEU A 48 19.60 -5.72 -9.14
N GLU A 49 20.43 -6.46 -8.40
CA GLU A 49 21.82 -6.78 -8.72
C GLU A 49 22.02 -7.32 -10.15
N SER A 50 21.11 -8.15 -10.63
CA SER A 50 21.21 -8.75 -11.98
C SER A 50 20.32 -8.07 -13.02
N THR A 51 19.67 -6.98 -12.67
CA THR A 51 18.65 -6.32 -13.49
C THR A 51 19.26 -5.25 -14.35
N LYS A 52 18.94 -5.27 -15.65
CA LYS A 52 19.33 -4.22 -16.60
C LYS A 52 18.23 -3.19 -16.85
N ASN A 53 16.98 -3.61 -16.70
CA ASN A 53 15.80 -2.79 -16.95
C ASN A 53 14.85 -2.85 -15.77
N LEU A 54 14.34 -1.71 -15.37
CA LEU A 54 13.34 -1.57 -14.31
C LEU A 54 12.17 -0.74 -14.82
N THR A 55 10.96 -1.12 -14.44
CA THR A 55 9.80 -0.25 -14.56
C THR A 55 9.43 0.30 -13.19
N ILE A 56 9.07 1.58 -13.12
CA ILE A 56 8.57 2.20 -11.89
C ILE A 56 7.19 2.81 -12.12
N SER A 57 6.26 2.54 -11.19
CA SER A 57 5.02 3.30 -11.09
C SER A 57 5.33 4.66 -10.50
N LEU A 58 5.22 5.72 -11.33
CA LEU A 58 5.55 7.08 -10.94
C LEU A 58 4.27 7.92 -10.87
N SER A 59 3.93 8.36 -9.66
CA SER A 59 2.94 9.42 -9.43
C SER A 59 3.64 10.77 -9.29
N GLY A 60 2.88 11.84 -9.14
CA GLY A 60 3.44 13.14 -8.73
C GLY A 60 3.78 13.20 -7.22
N GLY A 61 3.61 12.10 -6.48
CA GLY A 61 3.77 12.01 -5.04
C GLY A 61 5.21 11.83 -4.57
N ILE A 62 5.44 12.11 -3.28
CA ILE A 62 6.76 12.08 -2.66
C ILE A 62 7.35 10.66 -2.60
N ASP A 63 6.54 9.64 -2.32
CA ASP A 63 7.02 8.28 -2.11
C ASP A 63 7.60 7.67 -3.39
N SER A 64 6.87 7.74 -4.50
CA SER A 64 7.35 7.25 -5.79
C SER A 64 8.57 8.03 -6.28
N THR A 65 8.63 9.34 -5.99
CA THR A 65 9.77 10.21 -6.32
C THR A 65 11.00 9.82 -5.50
N LEU A 66 10.83 9.56 -4.20
CA LEU A 66 11.92 9.12 -3.31
C LEU A 66 12.48 7.77 -3.75
N VAL A 67 11.61 6.82 -4.06
CA VAL A 67 12.04 5.50 -4.56
C VAL A 67 12.83 5.64 -5.86
N LEU A 68 12.34 6.43 -6.83
CA LEU A 68 13.07 6.69 -8.07
C LEU A 68 14.43 7.33 -7.82
N GLY A 69 14.49 8.35 -6.96
CA GLY A 69 15.73 9.04 -6.60
C GLY A 69 16.75 8.12 -5.93
N LEU A 70 16.30 7.26 -5.01
CA LEU A 70 17.16 6.27 -4.35
C LEU A 70 17.69 5.23 -5.35
N ILE A 71 16.85 4.73 -6.24
CA ILE A 71 17.26 3.77 -7.27
C ILE A 71 18.30 4.42 -8.19
N ARG A 72 18.03 5.62 -8.71
CA ARG A 72 18.97 6.33 -9.58
C ARG A 72 20.30 6.66 -8.89
N LYS A 73 20.26 7.03 -7.59
CA LYS A 73 21.47 7.29 -6.79
C LYS A 73 22.27 6.03 -6.54
N THR A 74 21.63 4.89 -6.36
CA THR A 74 22.26 3.60 -6.03
C THR A 74 22.76 2.88 -7.28
N LEU A 75 21.99 2.92 -8.35
CA LEU A 75 22.23 2.24 -9.64
C LEU A 75 22.15 3.26 -10.79
N PRO A 76 23.15 4.11 -10.98
CA PRO A 76 23.08 5.23 -11.95
C PRO A 76 22.93 4.77 -13.40
N ASP A 77 23.46 3.61 -13.76
CA ASP A 77 23.43 3.08 -15.12
C ASP A 77 22.19 2.20 -15.43
N LEU A 78 21.31 2.00 -14.44
CA LEU A 78 20.11 1.18 -14.61
C LEU A 78 19.16 1.85 -15.60
N ASN A 79 18.69 1.11 -16.60
CA ASN A 79 17.66 1.59 -17.51
C ASN A 79 16.30 1.55 -16.81
N ILE A 80 15.69 2.73 -16.59
CA ILE A 80 14.44 2.89 -15.85
C ILE A 80 13.36 3.45 -16.77
N ASN A 81 12.21 2.77 -16.81
CA ASN A 81 11.00 3.23 -17.48
C ASN A 81 9.96 3.62 -16.46
N ALA A 82 9.56 4.86 -16.41
CA ALA A 82 8.49 5.34 -15.54
C ALA A 82 7.13 5.23 -16.23
N ILE A 83 6.12 4.73 -15.52
CA ILE A 83 4.74 4.64 -15.99
C ILE A 83 3.82 5.39 -15.04
N SER A 84 2.97 6.25 -15.57
CA SER A 84 1.86 6.91 -14.87
C SER A 84 0.53 6.51 -15.47
N ILE A 85 -0.50 6.41 -14.64
CA ILE A 85 -1.88 6.19 -15.09
C ILE A 85 -2.66 7.49 -14.96
N LYS A 86 -3.44 7.79 -15.98
CA LYS A 86 -4.40 8.87 -15.99
C LYS A 86 -5.80 8.31 -16.17
N PHE A 87 -6.61 8.44 -15.14
CA PHE A 87 -8.04 8.13 -15.23
C PHE A 87 -8.82 9.41 -15.60
N SER A 88 -9.84 9.27 -16.44
CA SER A 88 -10.65 10.41 -16.91
C SER A 88 -11.26 11.24 -15.77
N ASP A 89 -11.61 10.59 -14.66
CA ASP A 89 -12.32 11.21 -13.53
C ASP A 89 -11.40 11.55 -12.35
N SER A 90 -10.07 11.49 -12.51
CA SER A 90 -9.11 11.76 -11.46
C SER A 90 -8.34 13.06 -11.68
N THR A 91 -7.74 13.58 -10.59
CA THR A 91 -6.75 14.66 -10.69
C THR A 91 -5.57 14.20 -11.53
N ASP A 92 -5.20 15.01 -12.51
CA ASP A 92 -4.08 14.71 -13.41
C ASP A 92 -2.74 15.04 -12.74
N GLU A 93 -2.04 14.04 -12.26
CA GLU A 93 -0.69 14.15 -11.68
C GLU A 93 0.41 13.88 -12.70
N THR A 94 0.07 13.52 -13.94
CA THR A 94 1.04 13.07 -14.95
C THR A 94 2.02 14.16 -15.39
N LEU A 95 1.59 15.43 -15.35
CA LEU A 95 2.48 16.57 -15.62
C LEU A 95 3.60 16.71 -14.58
N THR A 96 3.28 16.46 -13.32
CA THR A 96 4.27 16.45 -12.22
C THR A 96 5.18 15.24 -12.35
N ALA A 97 4.63 14.05 -12.59
CA ALA A 97 5.40 12.84 -12.85
C ALA A 97 6.36 13.01 -14.03
N LYS A 98 5.93 13.66 -15.11
CA LYS A 98 6.79 13.94 -16.26
C LYS A 98 7.98 14.85 -15.92
N LYS A 99 7.76 15.89 -15.09
CA LYS A 99 8.86 16.76 -14.62
C LYS A 99 9.87 15.98 -13.78
N ILE A 100 9.38 15.10 -12.90
CA ILE A 100 10.20 14.23 -12.06
C ILE A 100 11.00 13.26 -12.94
N ALA A 101 10.36 12.60 -13.90
CA ALA A 101 11.01 11.67 -14.82
C ALA A 101 12.13 12.38 -15.63
N ASN A 102 11.87 13.57 -16.14
CA ASN A 102 12.86 14.38 -16.83
C ASN A 102 14.04 14.77 -15.93
N PHE A 103 13.78 15.11 -14.67
CA PHE A 103 14.83 15.45 -13.70
C PHE A 103 15.78 14.28 -13.43
N PHE A 104 15.25 13.05 -13.36
CA PHE A 104 16.03 11.83 -13.15
C PHE A 104 16.50 11.16 -14.47
N GLU A 105 16.25 11.79 -15.60
CA GLU A 105 16.64 11.29 -16.93
C GLU A 105 16.11 9.87 -17.20
N VAL A 106 14.81 9.66 -16.93
CA VAL A 106 14.13 8.39 -17.19
C VAL A 106 13.03 8.57 -18.25
N GLU A 107 12.82 7.53 -19.06
CA GLU A 107 11.70 7.50 -20.00
C GLU A 107 10.38 7.48 -19.22
N HIS A 108 9.39 8.24 -19.70
CA HIS A 108 8.09 8.34 -19.07
C HIS A 108 6.95 8.11 -20.04
N GLU A 109 6.10 7.16 -19.70
CA GLU A 109 4.87 6.84 -20.42
C GLU A 109 3.65 7.12 -19.56
N VAL A 110 2.64 7.72 -20.18
CA VAL A 110 1.33 7.93 -19.57
C VAL A 110 0.33 6.99 -20.22
N ILE A 111 -0.39 6.23 -19.41
CA ILE A 111 -1.46 5.35 -19.85
C ILE A 111 -2.78 6.02 -19.53
N ASP A 112 -3.48 6.46 -20.57
CA ASP A 112 -4.81 7.05 -20.46
C ASP A 112 -5.86 5.94 -20.34
N VAL A 113 -6.69 5.99 -19.29
CA VAL A 113 -7.77 5.05 -19.02
C VAL A 113 -9.09 5.81 -19.03
N GLU A 114 -9.82 5.74 -20.16
CA GLU A 114 -11.10 6.42 -20.31
C GLU A 114 -12.20 5.78 -19.46
N ASN A 115 -12.29 4.44 -19.48
CA ASN A 115 -13.32 3.72 -18.74
C ASN A 115 -12.75 2.40 -18.15
N TYR A 116 -12.30 2.48 -16.92
CA TYR A 116 -11.74 1.31 -16.21
C TYR A 116 -12.75 0.19 -15.95
N LEU A 117 -14.07 0.47 -16.00
CA LEU A 117 -15.11 -0.55 -15.78
C LEU A 117 -15.08 -1.63 -16.85
N LEU A 118 -14.57 -1.32 -18.05
CA LEU A 118 -14.43 -2.29 -19.14
C LEU A 118 -13.38 -3.37 -18.81
N ASP A 119 -12.31 -3.00 -18.11
CA ASP A 119 -11.22 -3.90 -17.74
C ASP A 119 -11.40 -4.54 -16.35
N LEU A 120 -12.33 -4.02 -15.55
CA LEU A 120 -12.58 -4.49 -14.18
C LEU A 120 -12.88 -5.99 -14.09
N PRO A 121 -13.69 -6.61 -14.98
CA PRO A 121 -13.91 -8.05 -14.97
C PRO A 121 -12.62 -8.86 -15.19
N ALA A 122 -11.73 -8.40 -16.08
CA ALA A 122 -10.44 -9.05 -16.33
C ALA A 122 -9.52 -8.94 -15.10
N ALA A 123 -9.42 -7.76 -14.50
CA ALA A 123 -8.63 -7.54 -13.28
C ALA A 123 -9.12 -8.41 -12.11
N ILE A 124 -10.44 -8.47 -11.89
CA ILE A 124 -11.06 -9.33 -10.86
C ILE A 124 -10.77 -10.81 -11.14
N SER A 125 -10.82 -11.24 -12.39
CA SER A 125 -10.53 -12.64 -12.78
C SER A 125 -9.09 -13.05 -12.44
N ILE A 126 -8.12 -12.15 -12.62
CA ILE A 126 -6.71 -12.40 -12.29
C ILE A 126 -6.52 -12.53 -10.79
N ILE A 127 -7.10 -11.64 -10.01
CA ILE A 127 -6.91 -11.57 -8.57
C ILE A 127 -7.82 -12.54 -7.82
N GLY A 128 -8.96 -12.90 -8.39
CA GLY A 128 -9.96 -13.77 -7.80
C GLY A 128 -10.75 -13.13 -6.66
N MET A 129 -10.74 -11.79 -6.56
CA MET A 129 -11.52 -11.03 -5.57
C MET A 129 -11.81 -9.61 -6.09
N PRO A 130 -12.79 -8.90 -5.52
CA PRO A 130 -12.99 -7.48 -5.78
C PRO A 130 -11.70 -6.70 -5.54
N PHE A 131 -11.31 -5.89 -6.51
CA PHE A 131 -10.05 -5.17 -6.51
C PHE A 131 -10.30 -3.67 -6.61
N TRP A 132 -9.81 -2.92 -5.65
CA TRP A 132 -10.05 -1.48 -5.58
C TRP A 132 -8.98 -0.67 -6.31
N ASP A 133 -7.74 -1.15 -6.26
CA ASP A 133 -6.59 -0.43 -6.80
C ASP A 133 -6.30 -0.94 -8.22
N ILE A 134 -7.27 -0.74 -9.13
CA ILE A 134 -7.20 -1.23 -10.53
C ILE A 134 -6.02 -0.64 -11.30
N HIS A 135 -5.42 0.47 -10.85
CA HIS A 135 -4.22 1.04 -11.45
C HIS A 135 -3.09 0.01 -11.56
N TRP A 136 -2.96 -0.91 -10.60
CA TRP A 136 -1.97 -1.99 -10.63
C TRP A 136 -2.13 -2.93 -11.82
N TYR A 137 -3.36 -3.18 -12.24
CA TYR A 137 -3.62 -3.98 -13.44
C TYR A 137 -3.01 -3.31 -14.68
N TYR A 138 -3.21 -2.00 -14.84
CA TYR A 138 -2.68 -1.25 -15.98
C TYR A 138 -1.16 -1.11 -15.92
N ILE A 139 -0.61 -0.78 -14.76
CA ILE A 139 0.85 -0.68 -14.56
C ILE A 139 1.52 -2.00 -14.90
N ALA A 140 1.10 -3.11 -14.31
CA ALA A 140 1.70 -4.41 -14.53
C ALA A 140 1.53 -4.91 -15.99
N LYS A 141 0.36 -4.69 -16.60
CA LYS A 141 0.08 -5.01 -18.00
C LYS A 141 1.06 -4.34 -18.96
N ASN A 142 1.47 -3.12 -18.68
CA ASN A 142 2.40 -2.36 -19.51
C ASN A 142 3.86 -2.60 -19.12
N ALA A 143 4.15 -2.80 -17.84
CA ALA A 143 5.50 -3.08 -17.33
C ALA A 143 6.10 -4.36 -17.92
N LYS A 144 5.31 -5.43 -18.05
CA LYS A 144 5.76 -6.75 -18.52
C LYS A 144 6.53 -6.74 -19.87
N ASN A 145 6.25 -5.73 -20.72
CA ASN A 145 6.91 -5.59 -22.03
C ASN A 145 8.22 -4.81 -21.94
N LYS A 146 8.55 -4.25 -20.78
CA LYS A 146 9.69 -3.36 -20.56
C LYS A 146 10.73 -3.96 -19.61
N SER A 147 10.27 -4.63 -18.56
CA SER A 147 11.14 -5.21 -17.53
C SER A 147 10.42 -6.34 -16.77
N ASN A 148 11.20 -7.16 -16.08
CA ASN A 148 10.68 -8.20 -15.16
C ASN A 148 10.60 -7.70 -13.71
N PHE A 149 10.88 -6.42 -13.49
CA PHE A 149 10.83 -5.80 -12.17
C PHE A 149 9.98 -4.54 -12.21
N LEU A 150 9.12 -4.42 -11.23
CA LEU A 150 8.24 -3.27 -11.06
C LEU A 150 8.42 -2.68 -9.65
N ALA A 151 8.88 -1.44 -9.59
CA ALA A 151 9.01 -0.66 -8.36
C ALA A 151 7.82 0.30 -8.18
N SER A 152 7.53 0.64 -6.93
CA SER A 152 6.52 1.65 -6.58
C SER A 152 6.84 2.34 -5.26
N GLY A 153 6.15 3.44 -4.99
CA GLY A 153 6.15 4.12 -3.69
C GLY A 153 5.18 3.54 -2.66
N ASP A 154 4.47 2.45 -2.98
CA ASP A 154 3.48 1.86 -2.07
C ASP A 154 4.12 1.38 -0.78
N GLY A 155 3.43 1.61 0.32
CA GLY A 155 3.91 1.31 1.67
C GLY A 155 4.66 2.47 2.33
N GLY A 156 4.98 3.54 1.60
CA GLY A 156 5.64 4.72 2.17
C GLY A 156 4.83 5.34 3.30
N ASP A 157 3.57 5.57 3.09
CA ASP A 157 2.66 6.13 4.08
C ASP A 157 2.53 5.25 5.33
N GLU A 158 2.40 3.94 5.16
CA GLU A 158 2.25 2.99 6.27
C GLU A 158 3.52 2.83 7.08
N LEU A 159 4.69 2.88 6.43
CA LEU A 159 5.99 2.66 7.09
C LEU A 159 6.56 3.94 7.69
N PHE A 160 6.29 5.11 7.09
CA PHE A 160 6.87 6.38 7.47
C PHE A 160 5.85 7.41 7.99
N GLY A 161 4.61 7.00 8.18
CA GLY A 161 3.59 7.84 8.81
C GLY A 161 3.04 8.96 7.93
N GLY A 162 2.86 8.73 6.64
CA GLY A 162 2.37 9.73 5.69
C GLY A 162 0.90 10.11 5.87
N TYR A 163 0.07 9.23 6.42
CA TYR A 163 -1.36 9.52 6.67
C TYR A 163 -1.59 10.44 7.88
N THR A 164 -0.93 11.57 7.92
CA THR A 164 -0.95 12.50 9.06
C THR A 164 -2.37 12.90 9.49
N PHE A 165 -3.29 13.07 8.53
CA PHE A 165 -4.70 13.39 8.81
C PHE A 165 -5.43 12.26 9.54
N ARG A 166 -5.14 10.97 9.23
CA ARG A 166 -5.71 9.81 9.92
C ARG A 166 -5.18 9.72 11.35
N TYR A 167 -3.87 9.91 11.52
CA TYR A 167 -3.23 9.86 12.83
C TYR A 167 -3.71 10.96 13.75
N SER A 168 -3.85 12.18 13.24
CA SER A 168 -4.42 13.30 13.98
C SER A 168 -5.88 13.02 14.39
N LYS A 169 -6.71 12.47 13.48
CA LYS A 169 -8.09 12.05 13.79
C LYS A 169 -8.08 10.98 14.87
N PHE A 170 -7.27 9.92 14.73
CA PHE A 170 -7.18 8.85 15.71
C PHE A 170 -6.82 9.37 17.10
N LEU A 171 -5.78 10.20 17.20
CA LEU A 171 -5.34 10.76 18.48
C LEU A 171 -6.39 11.68 19.11
N SER A 172 -7.20 12.37 18.32
CA SER A 172 -8.29 13.21 18.82
C SER A 172 -9.47 12.40 19.39
N LEU A 173 -9.65 11.17 18.96
CA LEU A 173 -10.76 10.29 19.37
C LEU A 173 -10.45 9.47 20.61
N ILE A 174 -9.18 9.28 20.96
CA ILE A 174 -8.77 8.47 22.10
C ILE A 174 -8.38 9.34 23.31
N LYS A 175 -8.49 8.74 24.50
CA LYS A 175 -8.03 9.32 25.77
C LYS A 175 -6.92 8.44 26.34
N PRO A 176 -6.10 8.93 27.30
CA PRO A 176 -5.04 8.13 27.93
C PRO A 176 -5.52 6.78 28.46
N ASN A 177 -6.76 6.72 28.96
CA ASN A 177 -7.37 5.51 29.53
C ASN A 177 -8.34 4.80 28.59
N SER A 178 -8.33 5.11 27.30
CA SER A 178 -9.17 4.40 26.32
C SER A 178 -8.86 2.92 26.29
N SER A 179 -9.92 2.10 26.33
CA SER A 179 -9.79 0.65 26.24
C SER A 179 -9.26 0.23 24.84
N PRO A 180 -8.70 -0.98 24.69
CA PRO A 180 -8.35 -1.50 23.38
C PRO A 180 -9.52 -1.46 22.38
N LEU A 181 -10.74 -1.70 22.83
CA LEU A 181 -11.93 -1.63 21.98
C LEU A 181 -12.21 -0.21 21.50
N ASP A 182 -12.10 0.80 22.38
CA ASP A 182 -12.28 2.21 21.99
C ASP A 182 -11.25 2.62 20.95
N LYS A 183 -10.00 2.19 21.11
CA LYS A 183 -8.92 2.45 20.16
C LYS A 183 -9.18 1.77 18.80
N ILE A 184 -9.66 0.53 18.80
CA ILE A 184 -10.04 -0.16 17.55
C ILE A 184 -11.17 0.59 16.85
N GLN A 185 -12.19 1.03 17.58
CA GLN A 185 -13.30 1.80 17.01
C GLN A 185 -12.82 3.15 16.46
N ALA A 186 -11.93 3.85 17.18
CA ALA A 186 -11.30 5.07 16.68
C ALA A 186 -10.50 4.83 15.41
N TYR A 187 -9.71 3.77 15.33
CA TYR A 187 -8.97 3.35 14.15
C TYR A 187 -9.91 3.08 12.97
N LEU A 188 -10.95 2.26 13.17
CA LEU A 188 -11.93 1.95 12.14
C LEU A 188 -12.63 3.22 11.61
N SER A 189 -12.95 4.17 12.50
CA SER A 189 -13.57 5.44 12.09
C SER A 189 -12.64 6.34 11.26
N CYS A 190 -11.33 6.17 11.37
CA CYS A 190 -10.37 6.87 10.50
C CYS A 190 -10.38 6.37 9.06
N HIS A 191 -10.94 5.19 8.82
CA HIS A 191 -11.05 4.54 7.52
C HIS A 191 -12.48 4.57 6.93
N GLU A 192 -13.38 5.39 7.46
CA GLU A 192 -14.78 5.49 6.98
C GLU A 192 -14.89 5.79 5.48
N ARG A 193 -13.94 6.57 4.92
CA ARG A 193 -13.88 6.82 3.47
C ARG A 193 -13.55 5.59 2.65
N ASP A 194 -12.70 4.71 3.21
CA ASP A 194 -12.17 3.56 2.52
C ASP A 194 -13.05 2.33 2.71
N TRP A 195 -13.79 2.28 3.79
CA TRP A 195 -14.62 1.13 4.17
C TRP A 195 -16.09 1.49 4.09
N VAL A 196 -16.87 0.54 3.66
CA VAL A 196 -18.31 0.76 3.53
C VAL A 196 -18.90 0.94 4.92
N PRO A 197 -19.45 2.13 5.26
CA PRO A 197 -20.00 2.39 6.59
C PRO A 197 -21.34 1.68 6.83
N ASP A 198 -22.01 1.23 5.75
CA ASP A 198 -23.37 0.69 5.78
C ASP A 198 -23.41 -0.85 5.84
N GLN A 199 -22.47 -1.47 6.57
CA GLN A 199 -22.36 -2.94 6.62
C GLN A 199 -23.65 -3.63 7.03
N GLU A 200 -24.38 -3.05 7.97
CA GLU A 200 -25.66 -3.60 8.46
C GLU A 200 -26.78 -3.54 7.40
N LYS A 201 -26.67 -2.60 6.45
CA LYS A 201 -27.58 -2.50 5.31
C LYS A 201 -27.22 -3.48 4.19
N ILE A 202 -25.92 -3.72 3.99
CA ILE A 202 -25.40 -4.62 2.94
C ILE A 202 -25.56 -6.07 3.36
N PHE A 203 -25.25 -6.37 4.63
CA PHE A 203 -25.31 -7.73 5.16
C PHE A 203 -26.62 -7.97 5.86
N ASN A 204 -27.44 -8.86 5.33
CA ASN A 204 -28.65 -9.31 5.98
C ASN A 204 -28.37 -10.28 7.13
N GLN A 205 -29.41 -10.64 7.90
CA GLN A 205 -29.30 -11.55 9.03
C GLN A 205 -28.69 -12.93 8.69
N LYS A 206 -28.84 -13.42 7.46
CA LYS A 206 -28.30 -14.71 7.02
C LYS A 206 -26.78 -14.71 6.87
N THR A 207 -26.15 -13.54 6.75
CA THR A 207 -24.70 -13.43 6.57
C THR A 207 -23.90 -13.49 7.86
N ASN A 208 -24.55 -13.46 9.03
CA ASN A 208 -23.92 -13.44 10.35
C ASN A 208 -22.82 -12.36 10.46
N PHE A 209 -23.05 -11.18 9.87
CA PHE A 209 -22.12 -10.07 10.03
C PHE A 209 -22.13 -9.57 11.48
N SER A 210 -20.96 -9.30 12.01
CA SER A 210 -20.82 -8.76 13.37
C SER A 210 -19.56 -7.89 13.46
N TRP A 211 -19.73 -6.67 13.93
CA TRP A 211 -18.61 -5.80 14.27
C TRP A 211 -17.67 -6.42 15.31
N LYS A 212 -18.18 -7.28 16.19
CA LYS A 212 -17.36 -8.03 17.16
C LYS A 212 -16.34 -8.90 16.44
N SER A 213 -16.69 -9.53 15.31
CA SER A 213 -15.75 -10.34 14.52
C SER A 213 -14.70 -9.47 13.81
N ILE A 214 -15.06 -8.28 13.35
CA ILE A 214 -14.12 -7.32 12.77
C ILE A 214 -13.17 -6.80 13.85
N ASN A 215 -13.70 -6.36 14.99
CA ASN A 215 -12.88 -5.87 16.11
C ASN A 215 -11.87 -6.92 16.59
N SER A 216 -12.22 -8.21 16.58
CA SER A 216 -11.32 -9.29 16.99
C SER A 216 -10.10 -9.44 16.09
N ILE A 217 -10.18 -9.05 14.80
CA ILE A 217 -9.05 -9.05 13.88
C ILE A 217 -7.98 -8.03 14.31
N PHE A 218 -8.42 -6.86 14.79
CA PHE A 218 -7.53 -5.77 15.20
C PHE A 218 -7.02 -5.88 16.63
N LYS A 219 -7.68 -6.70 17.47
CA LYS A 219 -7.34 -6.82 18.90
C LYS A 219 -5.83 -7.09 19.15
N PRO A 220 -5.13 -7.93 18.37
CA PRO A 220 -3.70 -8.16 18.59
C PRO A 220 -2.80 -6.93 18.32
N PHE A 221 -3.28 -5.93 17.58
CA PHE A 221 -2.50 -4.76 17.18
C PHE A 221 -2.61 -3.61 18.17
N PHE A 222 -3.68 -3.60 18.99
CA PHE A 222 -3.94 -2.55 19.98
C PHE A 222 -3.48 -3.00 21.39
N ASP A 223 -2.21 -3.37 21.48
CA ASP A 223 -1.55 -3.72 22.73
C ASP A 223 -1.08 -2.47 23.47
N ASN A 224 -1.38 -2.37 24.77
CA ASN A 224 -1.00 -1.21 25.57
C ASN A 224 0.51 -1.09 25.85
N SER A 225 1.31 -2.07 25.48
CA SER A 225 2.77 -1.97 25.52
C SER A 225 3.33 -0.98 24.49
N LEU A 226 2.55 -0.68 23.44
CA LEU A 226 2.93 0.25 22.38
C LEU A 226 2.31 1.64 22.61
N SER A 227 3.00 2.67 22.10
CA SER A 227 2.40 3.99 21.99
C SER A 227 1.16 3.95 21.06
N PRO A 228 0.19 4.87 21.22
CA PRO A 228 -1.01 4.87 20.38
C PRO A 228 -0.72 4.88 18.87
N LEU A 229 0.28 5.63 18.41
CA LEU A 229 0.66 5.67 16.99
C LEU A 229 1.30 4.37 16.54
N ASN A 230 2.15 3.76 17.36
CA ASN A 230 2.74 2.46 17.00
C ASN A 230 1.68 1.36 16.90
N GLN A 231 0.59 1.45 17.68
CA GLN A 231 -0.56 0.54 17.53
C GLN A 231 -1.23 0.73 16.15
N VAL A 232 -1.37 1.98 15.69
CA VAL A 232 -1.92 2.27 14.35
C VAL A 232 -0.98 1.75 13.26
N PHE A 233 0.33 2.03 13.35
CA PHE A 233 1.31 1.54 12.37
C PHE A 233 1.33 0.01 12.30
N LEU A 234 1.24 -0.66 13.44
CA LEU A 234 1.15 -2.12 13.50
C LEU A 234 -0.13 -2.63 12.80
N ALA A 235 -1.26 -1.94 13.00
CA ALA A 235 -2.53 -2.28 12.37
C ALA A 235 -2.52 -2.00 10.86
N ASP A 236 -1.94 -0.88 10.42
CA ASP A 236 -1.82 -0.53 9.00
C ASP A 236 -0.92 -1.53 8.26
N TYR A 237 0.23 -1.87 8.83
CA TYR A 237 1.14 -2.85 8.25
C TYR A 237 0.51 -4.25 8.16
N ASN A 238 0.02 -4.79 9.29
CA ASN A 238 -0.55 -6.14 9.32
C ASN A 238 -1.96 -6.24 8.69
N GLY A 239 -2.55 -5.12 8.37
CA GLY A 239 -3.83 -5.02 7.68
C GLY A 239 -3.67 -4.96 6.16
N LYS A 240 -4.14 -3.86 5.59
CA LYS A 240 -4.21 -3.67 4.14
C LYS A 240 -2.85 -3.85 3.44
N LEU A 241 -1.76 -3.30 4.00
CA LEU A 241 -0.44 -3.32 3.35
C LEU A 241 0.05 -4.76 3.15
N LEU A 242 0.12 -5.54 4.22
CA LEU A 242 0.59 -6.93 4.20
C LEU A 242 -0.17 -7.80 3.20
N TYR A 243 -1.52 -7.67 3.16
CA TYR A 243 -2.36 -8.46 2.28
C TYR A 243 -2.32 -7.97 0.83
N ASN A 244 -2.23 -6.68 0.59
CA ASN A 244 -2.07 -6.13 -0.76
C ASN A 244 -0.79 -6.68 -1.40
N PHE A 245 0.35 -6.60 -0.73
CA PHE A 245 1.60 -7.14 -1.27
C PHE A 245 1.60 -8.66 -1.38
N SER A 246 1.17 -9.37 -0.33
CA SER A 246 1.23 -10.83 -0.31
C SER A 246 0.23 -11.53 -1.24
N ILE A 247 -0.93 -10.94 -1.48
CA ILE A 247 -2.00 -11.60 -2.24
C ILE A 247 -2.17 -10.94 -3.60
N ILE A 248 -2.47 -9.65 -3.63
CA ILE A 248 -2.76 -8.95 -4.88
C ILE A 248 -1.49 -8.80 -5.70
N GLY A 249 -0.41 -8.31 -5.10
CA GLY A 249 0.88 -8.15 -5.76
C GLY A 249 1.40 -9.45 -6.33
N ASN A 250 1.39 -10.54 -5.55
CA ASN A 250 1.84 -11.84 -6.02
C ASN A 250 1.01 -12.38 -7.19
N LYS A 251 -0.32 -12.25 -7.17
CA LYS A 251 -1.17 -12.70 -8.27
C LYS A 251 -0.95 -11.90 -9.54
N ILE A 252 -0.80 -10.59 -9.43
CA ILE A 252 -0.48 -9.70 -10.55
C ILE A 252 0.89 -10.07 -11.12
N ASN A 253 1.90 -10.21 -10.26
CA ASN A 253 3.25 -10.57 -10.67
C ASN A 253 3.29 -11.93 -11.38
N GLN A 254 2.62 -12.95 -10.83
CA GLN A 254 2.53 -14.26 -11.45
C GLN A 254 1.83 -14.22 -12.81
N PHE A 255 0.74 -13.45 -12.95
CA PHE A 255 -0.01 -13.38 -14.20
C PHE A 255 0.75 -12.64 -15.30
N PHE A 256 1.42 -11.54 -14.96
CA PHE A 256 2.17 -10.72 -15.91
C PHE A 256 3.65 -11.11 -16.03
N ASN A 257 4.12 -12.05 -15.20
CA ASN A 257 5.51 -12.51 -15.16
C ASN A 257 6.50 -11.38 -14.85
N LEU A 258 6.21 -10.70 -13.74
CA LEU A 258 7.02 -9.62 -13.18
C LEU A 258 7.84 -10.11 -11.98
#